data_bbb5ddefb194c85dd9648b806315334a
#
_entry.id   bbb5ddefb194c85dd9648b806315334a
#
_cell.length_a   1.000
_cell.length_b   1.000
_cell.length_c   1.000
_cell.angle_alpha   90.00
_cell.angle_beta   90.00
_cell.angle_gamma   90.00
#
_symmetry.space_group_name_H-M   'P 1'
#
loop_
_entity.id
_entity.type
_entity.pdbx_description
1 polymer ?
#
loop_
_entity_poly.entity_id
_entity_poly.type
_entity_poly.pdbx_seq_one_letter_code
_entity_poly.pdbx_strand_id
1 'polypeptide(L)'
;MMLNDKRTKILSSAEKLFISQPYSKVSIRSIAKSAGVSPALILYYFNNKEQLFDQLIEEHTSRFQDQFSKYQRVDGIQLQHLLSELIEFWEAAPNIFLLFTFGGSSYNYDNVQRLKESKFGFTYNKTLENLLYLVDGCNESNFHYYQMLVTSLVSQPYLANRQQQYNNDSSAFNLMQYQEVIASLFKEETRFAY
;
A
#
# COMPACT_ATOMS: atom_id res chain seq x y z
N MET A 1 -23.06 6.38 -16.90
CA MET A 1 -21.95 7.25 -16.54
C MET A 1 -22.08 7.84 -15.13
N MET A 2 -23.21 8.45 -14.73
CA MET A 2 -23.38 9.06 -13.38
C MET A 2 -23.40 8.09 -12.17
N LEU A 3 -23.77 6.82 -12.33
CA LEU A 3 -23.85 5.86 -11.21
C LEU A 3 -22.45 5.37 -10.77
N ASN A 4 -21.52 5.19 -11.72
CA ASN A 4 -20.15 4.78 -11.42
C ASN A 4 -19.36 5.88 -10.67
N ASP A 5 -19.63 7.16 -11.00
CA ASP A 5 -19.03 8.32 -10.34
C ASP A 5 -19.39 8.39 -8.84
N LYS A 6 -20.65 8.10 -8.47
CA LYS A 6 -21.10 8.10 -7.07
C LYS A 6 -20.47 6.96 -6.26
N ARG A 7 -20.37 5.75 -6.84
CA ARG A 7 -19.71 4.62 -6.19
C ARG A 7 -18.23 4.92 -5.88
N THR A 8 -17.50 5.39 -6.87
CA THR A 8 -16.09 5.80 -6.71
C THR A 8 -15.91 6.89 -5.65
N LYS A 9 -16.81 7.89 -5.64
CA LYS A 9 -16.80 8.96 -4.64
C LYS A 9 -17.04 8.46 -3.21
N ILE A 10 -17.93 7.47 -3.05
CA ILE A 10 -18.17 6.82 -1.75
C ILE A 10 -16.92 6.08 -1.29
N LEU A 11 -16.29 5.27 -2.15
CA LEU A 11 -15.08 4.51 -1.82
C LEU A 11 -13.92 5.43 -1.44
N SER A 12 -13.66 6.49 -2.23
CA SER A 12 -12.62 7.48 -1.90
C SER A 12 -12.87 8.22 -0.58
N SER A 13 -14.14 8.53 -0.27
CA SER A 13 -14.49 9.16 1.02
C SER A 13 -14.34 8.20 2.20
N ALA A 14 -14.70 6.94 2.01
CA ALA A 14 -14.53 5.89 3.02
C ALA A 14 -13.06 5.62 3.30
N GLU A 15 -12.23 5.52 2.26
CA GLU A 15 -10.78 5.34 2.37
C GLU A 15 -10.14 6.43 3.24
N LYS A 16 -10.43 7.70 2.96
CA LYS A 16 -9.93 8.83 3.76
C LYS A 16 -10.33 8.74 5.24
N LEU A 17 -11.55 8.31 5.51
CA LEU A 17 -12.03 8.15 6.88
C LEU A 17 -11.35 6.97 7.59
N PHE A 18 -11.16 5.83 6.94
CA PHE A 18 -10.47 4.67 7.51
C PHE A 18 -8.99 4.94 7.80
N ILE A 19 -8.36 5.85 7.05
CA ILE A 19 -6.97 6.29 7.34
C ILE A 19 -6.92 7.19 8.57
N SER A 20 -7.89 8.10 8.69
CA SER A 20 -7.87 9.14 9.72
C SER A 20 -8.36 8.69 11.08
N GLN A 21 -9.09 7.56 11.18
CA GLN A 21 -9.68 7.08 12.43
C GLN A 21 -9.89 5.56 12.43
N PRO A 22 -10.01 4.92 13.62
CA PRO A 22 -10.25 3.49 13.74
C PRO A 22 -11.52 3.04 13.01
N TYR A 23 -11.53 1.82 12.46
CA TYR A 23 -12.69 1.25 11.78
C TYR A 23 -13.97 1.33 12.60
N SER A 24 -13.89 1.07 13.92
CA SER A 24 -15.03 1.13 14.84
C SER A 24 -15.67 2.53 14.93
N LYS A 25 -14.89 3.59 14.72
CA LYS A 25 -15.37 4.99 14.76
C LYS A 25 -15.95 5.48 13.42
N VAL A 26 -15.62 4.81 12.30
CA VAL A 26 -16.19 5.14 10.99
C VAL A 26 -17.62 4.59 10.89
N SER A 27 -18.57 5.41 10.47
CA SER A 27 -19.97 5.04 10.30
C SER A 27 -20.44 5.29 8.87
N ILE A 28 -21.48 4.57 8.42
CA ILE A 28 -22.14 4.84 7.12
C ILE A 28 -22.59 6.30 7.03
N ARG A 29 -23.05 6.89 8.16
CA ARG A 29 -23.46 8.30 8.19
C ARG A 29 -22.28 9.26 7.98
N SER A 30 -21.13 8.98 8.60
CA SER A 30 -19.94 9.81 8.41
C SER A 30 -19.39 9.71 6.98
N ILE A 31 -19.42 8.52 6.39
CA ILE A 31 -19.03 8.30 4.98
C ILE A 31 -20.00 9.05 4.05
N ALA A 32 -21.31 8.94 4.27
CA ALA A 32 -22.33 9.61 3.48
C ALA A 32 -22.16 11.14 3.50
N LYS A 33 -21.91 11.70 4.69
CA LYS A 33 -21.63 13.13 4.87
C LYS A 33 -20.36 13.54 4.09
N SER A 34 -19.31 12.78 4.18
CA SER A 34 -18.04 13.05 3.47
C SER A 34 -18.18 12.94 1.96
N ALA A 35 -18.93 11.95 1.47
CA ALA A 35 -19.18 11.73 0.04
C ALA A 35 -20.25 12.67 -0.56
N GLY A 36 -21.01 13.40 0.26
CA GLY A 36 -22.13 14.24 -0.18
C GLY A 36 -23.28 13.42 -0.76
N VAL A 37 -23.59 12.26 -0.17
CA VAL A 37 -24.67 11.35 -0.60
C VAL A 37 -25.54 10.97 0.59
N SER A 38 -26.71 10.33 0.30
CA SER A 38 -27.55 9.79 1.37
C SER A 38 -26.97 8.48 1.92
N PRO A 39 -27.13 8.17 3.23
CA PRO A 39 -26.78 6.86 3.79
C PRO A 39 -27.47 5.69 3.06
N ALA A 40 -28.70 5.87 2.61
CA ALA A 40 -29.45 4.86 1.84
C ALA A 40 -28.74 4.51 0.52
N LEU A 41 -28.12 5.48 -0.13
CA LEU A 41 -27.37 5.22 -1.36
C LEU A 41 -26.13 4.37 -1.09
N ILE A 42 -25.45 4.57 0.02
CA ILE A 42 -24.31 3.73 0.41
C ILE A 42 -24.77 2.29 0.67
N LEU A 43 -25.86 2.13 1.43
CA LEU A 43 -26.43 0.80 1.70
C LEU A 43 -26.92 0.11 0.43
N TYR A 44 -27.41 0.86 -0.54
CA TYR A 44 -27.79 0.34 -1.85
C TYR A 44 -26.59 -0.26 -2.62
N TYR A 45 -25.42 0.41 -2.59
CA TYR A 45 -24.22 -0.07 -3.29
C TYR A 45 -23.47 -1.17 -2.54
N PHE A 46 -23.44 -1.09 -1.21
CA PHE A 46 -22.48 -1.85 -0.39
C PHE A 46 -23.13 -2.65 0.73
N ASN A 47 -24.46 -2.61 0.89
CA ASN A 47 -25.25 -3.24 1.94
C ASN A 47 -24.89 -2.81 3.37
N ASN A 48 -23.62 -2.83 3.74
CA ASN A 48 -23.13 -2.45 5.06
C ASN A 48 -21.70 -1.91 4.99
N LYS A 49 -21.17 -1.44 6.13
CA LYS A 49 -19.80 -0.89 6.23
C LYS A 49 -18.72 -1.92 5.95
N GLU A 50 -18.95 -3.16 6.35
CA GLU A 50 -18.00 -4.26 6.16
C GLU A 50 -17.81 -4.55 4.68
N GLN A 51 -18.90 -4.76 3.95
CA GLN A 51 -18.83 -4.98 2.50
C GLN A 51 -18.28 -3.78 1.73
N LEU A 52 -18.52 -2.54 2.20
CA LEU A 52 -17.88 -1.37 1.63
C LEU A 52 -16.36 -1.41 1.83
N PHE A 53 -15.90 -1.77 3.02
CA PHE A 53 -14.46 -1.94 3.30
C PHE A 53 -13.85 -3.06 2.46
N ASP A 54 -14.53 -4.21 2.37
CA ASP A 54 -14.08 -5.35 1.56
C ASP A 54 -13.95 -5.01 0.08
N GLN A 55 -14.90 -4.26 -0.48
CA GLN A 55 -14.81 -3.80 -1.87
C GLN A 55 -13.69 -2.79 -2.10
N LEU A 56 -13.42 -1.91 -1.13
CA LEU A 56 -12.25 -1.03 -1.17
C LEU A 56 -10.96 -1.84 -1.23
N ILE A 57 -10.84 -2.85 -0.37
CA ILE A 57 -9.68 -3.73 -0.31
C ILE A 57 -9.54 -4.56 -1.59
N GLU A 58 -10.64 -5.06 -2.15
CA GLU A 58 -10.64 -5.83 -3.40
C GLU A 58 -10.13 -5.01 -4.59
N GLU A 59 -10.50 -3.75 -4.70
CA GLU A 59 -9.98 -2.87 -5.77
C GLU A 59 -8.44 -2.73 -5.69
N HIS A 60 -7.89 -2.57 -4.49
CA HIS A 60 -6.44 -2.50 -4.30
C HIS A 60 -5.76 -3.85 -4.52
N THR A 61 -6.41 -4.95 -4.11
CA THR A 61 -5.91 -6.31 -4.36
C THR A 61 -5.78 -6.58 -5.85
N SER A 62 -6.82 -6.27 -6.63
CA SER A 62 -6.82 -6.47 -8.08
C SER A 62 -5.73 -5.65 -8.77
N ARG A 63 -5.59 -4.37 -8.39
CA ARG A 63 -4.53 -3.52 -8.93
C ARG A 63 -3.12 -4.06 -8.63
N PHE A 64 -2.91 -4.54 -7.41
CA PHE A 64 -1.63 -5.15 -7.02
C PHE A 64 -1.34 -6.42 -7.83
N GLN A 65 -2.32 -7.31 -7.94
CA GLN A 65 -2.20 -8.54 -8.73
C GLN A 65 -1.92 -8.24 -10.21
N ASP A 66 -2.65 -7.30 -10.81
CA ASP A 66 -2.48 -6.91 -12.21
C ASP A 66 -1.06 -6.37 -12.47
N GLN A 67 -0.57 -5.47 -11.60
CA GLN A 67 0.77 -4.89 -11.73
C GLN A 67 1.87 -5.94 -11.62
N PHE A 68 1.76 -6.88 -10.69
CA PHE A 68 2.80 -7.86 -10.41
C PHE A 68 2.62 -9.21 -11.12
N SER A 69 1.51 -9.42 -11.86
CA SER A 69 1.27 -10.64 -12.63
C SER A 69 2.34 -10.92 -13.71
N LYS A 70 2.95 -9.87 -14.24
CA LYS A 70 4.02 -9.96 -15.24
C LYS A 70 5.23 -10.77 -14.76
N TYR A 71 5.50 -10.79 -13.45
CA TYR A 71 6.63 -11.49 -12.86
C TYR A 71 6.43 -13.00 -12.70
N GLN A 72 5.23 -13.53 -12.93
CA GLN A 72 4.96 -14.97 -12.88
C GLN A 72 5.70 -15.78 -13.96
N ARG A 73 6.30 -15.12 -14.95
CA ARG A 73 6.98 -15.73 -16.11
C ARG A 73 8.44 -15.31 -16.24
N VAL A 74 9.04 -14.82 -15.18
CA VAL A 74 10.42 -14.30 -15.18
C VAL A 74 11.27 -15.20 -14.32
N ASP A 75 12.46 -15.57 -14.79
CA ASP A 75 13.37 -16.48 -14.07
C ASP A 75 14.24 -15.75 -13.03
N GLY A 76 14.24 -14.42 -13.02
CA GLY A 76 14.99 -13.62 -12.05
C GLY A 76 14.60 -12.16 -12.11
N ILE A 77 14.75 -11.45 -11.00
CA ILE A 77 14.47 -10.02 -10.86
C ILE A 77 15.63 -9.36 -10.13
N GLN A 78 16.11 -8.25 -10.66
CA GLN A 78 17.04 -7.41 -9.90
C GLN A 78 16.29 -6.70 -8.79
N LEU A 79 16.86 -6.69 -7.58
CA LEU A 79 16.24 -6.09 -6.38
C LEU A 79 15.87 -4.62 -6.61
N GLN A 80 16.73 -3.85 -7.29
CA GLN A 80 16.47 -2.47 -7.65
C GLN A 80 15.18 -2.30 -8.45
N HIS A 81 14.96 -3.18 -9.43
CA HIS A 81 13.77 -3.12 -10.28
C HIS A 81 12.51 -3.44 -9.47
N LEU A 82 12.55 -4.46 -8.61
CA LEU A 82 11.45 -4.77 -7.72
C LEU A 82 11.11 -3.61 -6.77
N LEU A 83 12.12 -2.96 -6.21
CA LEU A 83 11.94 -1.80 -5.33
C LEU A 83 11.26 -0.64 -6.06
N SER A 84 11.71 -0.31 -7.27
CA SER A 84 11.09 0.76 -8.06
C SER A 84 9.61 0.48 -8.34
N GLU A 85 9.27 -0.73 -8.74
CA GLU A 85 7.88 -1.14 -9.01
C GLU A 85 6.99 -1.09 -7.75
N LEU A 86 7.52 -1.52 -6.60
CA LEU A 86 6.80 -1.45 -5.33
C LEU A 86 6.58 0.00 -4.88
N ILE A 87 7.57 0.86 -5.04
CA ILE A 87 7.45 2.28 -4.73
C ILE A 87 6.40 2.92 -5.63
N GLU A 88 6.45 2.70 -6.94
CA GLU A 88 5.46 3.21 -7.89
C GLU A 88 4.03 2.75 -7.55
N PHE A 89 3.87 1.47 -7.19
CA PHE A 89 2.56 0.96 -6.77
C PHE A 89 2.00 1.73 -5.57
N TRP A 90 2.83 1.93 -4.55
CA TRP A 90 2.40 2.61 -3.33
C TRP A 90 2.21 4.12 -3.52
N GLU A 91 2.95 4.75 -4.45
CA GLU A 91 2.70 6.14 -4.86
C GLU A 91 1.32 6.32 -5.51
N ALA A 92 0.92 5.36 -6.33
CA ALA A 92 -0.41 5.38 -6.94
C ALA A 92 -1.55 5.09 -5.96
N ALA A 93 -1.24 4.51 -4.77
CA ALA A 93 -2.20 4.14 -3.74
C ALA A 93 -1.71 4.48 -2.31
N PRO A 94 -1.29 5.72 -2.03
CA PRO A 94 -0.65 6.08 -0.75
C PRO A 94 -1.56 5.84 0.46
N ASN A 95 -2.86 5.91 0.27
CA ASN A 95 -3.85 5.73 1.32
C ASN A 95 -3.89 4.29 1.83
N ILE A 96 -3.86 3.30 0.93
CA ILE A 96 -3.85 1.89 1.34
C ILE A 96 -2.52 1.52 1.99
N PHE A 97 -1.42 2.12 1.53
CA PHE A 97 -0.13 1.96 2.17
C PHE A 97 -0.16 2.45 3.63
N LEU A 98 -0.76 3.61 3.88
CA LEU A 98 -0.93 4.14 5.23
C LEU A 98 -1.79 3.23 6.10
N LEU A 99 -2.86 2.63 5.55
CA LEU A 99 -3.67 1.63 6.26
C LEU A 99 -2.85 0.39 6.60
N PHE A 100 -1.95 -0.05 5.71
CA PHE A 100 -1.19 -1.29 5.85
C PHE A 100 0.01 -1.16 6.81
N THR A 101 0.69 -0.01 6.82
CA THR A 101 1.96 0.17 7.53
C THR A 101 1.83 0.87 8.87
N PHE A 102 0.90 1.81 9.02
CA PHE A 102 0.83 2.71 10.18
C PHE A 102 -0.09 2.28 11.32
N GLY A 103 -0.48 1.04 11.36
CA GLY A 103 -1.23 0.52 12.49
C GLY A 103 -0.50 0.46 13.82
N GLY A 104 0.72 0.93 13.86
CA GLY A 104 1.49 1.06 15.10
C GLY A 104 1.13 2.28 15.96
N SER A 105 0.38 3.25 15.45
CA SER A 105 -0.24 4.24 16.32
C SER A 105 -1.50 3.63 16.91
N SER A 106 -1.67 3.76 18.24
CA SER A 106 -2.80 3.22 19.01
C SER A 106 -4.20 3.54 18.45
N TYR A 107 -4.29 4.41 17.47
CA TYR A 107 -5.54 4.85 16.84
C TYR A 107 -6.01 3.97 15.67
N ASN A 108 -5.12 3.23 14.99
CA ASN A 108 -5.46 2.50 13.76
C ASN A 108 -5.14 1.00 13.80
N TYR A 109 -4.82 0.45 14.98
CA TYR A 109 -4.48 -0.98 15.14
C TYR A 109 -5.54 -1.91 14.54
N ASP A 110 -6.82 -1.62 14.78
CA ASP A 110 -7.95 -2.40 14.23
C ASP A 110 -7.97 -2.43 12.70
N ASN A 111 -7.68 -1.30 12.05
CA ASN A 111 -7.71 -1.21 10.60
C ASN A 111 -6.58 -2.01 9.97
N VAL A 112 -5.40 -1.95 10.57
CA VAL A 112 -4.22 -2.67 10.08
C VAL A 112 -4.36 -4.16 10.30
N GLN A 113 -4.87 -4.57 11.45
CA GLN A 113 -5.10 -5.98 11.71
C GLN A 113 -6.13 -6.55 10.71
N ARG A 114 -7.25 -5.85 10.49
CA ARG A 114 -8.24 -6.22 9.49
C ARG A 114 -7.66 -6.28 8.08
N LEU A 115 -6.81 -5.32 7.71
CA LEU A 115 -6.17 -5.31 6.40
C LEU A 115 -5.16 -6.43 6.23
N LYS A 116 -4.35 -6.72 7.27
CA LYS A 116 -3.41 -7.85 7.26
C LYS A 116 -4.11 -9.20 7.15
N GLU A 117 -5.25 -9.34 7.81
CA GLU A 117 -6.10 -10.55 7.76
C GLU A 117 -7.00 -10.60 6.52
N SER A 118 -7.07 -9.52 5.75
CA SER A 118 -7.87 -9.43 4.54
C SER A 118 -7.25 -10.20 3.37
N LYS A 119 -8.06 -10.39 2.33
CA LYS A 119 -7.59 -10.93 1.04
C LYS A 119 -6.40 -10.13 0.49
N PHE A 120 -6.38 -8.80 0.65
CA PHE A 120 -5.26 -7.97 0.22
C PHE A 120 -3.98 -8.31 0.98
N GLY A 121 -4.03 -8.36 2.32
CA GLY A 121 -2.87 -8.67 3.15
C GLY A 121 -2.29 -10.03 2.81
N PHE A 122 -3.14 -11.05 2.66
CA PHE A 122 -2.72 -12.38 2.23
C PHE A 122 -2.08 -12.36 0.82
N THR A 123 -2.75 -11.72 -0.13
CA THR A 123 -2.28 -11.62 -1.53
C THR A 123 -0.97 -10.85 -1.60
N TYR A 124 -0.87 -9.71 -0.91
CA TYR A 124 0.35 -8.90 -0.86
C TYR A 124 1.53 -9.71 -0.32
N ASN A 125 1.37 -10.32 0.86
CA ASN A 125 2.45 -11.09 1.48
C ASN A 125 2.87 -12.28 0.60
N LYS A 126 1.92 -13.01 0.04
CA LYS A 126 2.22 -14.16 -0.83
C LYS A 126 2.89 -13.74 -2.14
N THR A 127 2.43 -12.65 -2.74
CA THR A 127 3.05 -12.12 -3.97
C THR A 127 4.44 -11.59 -3.66
N LEU A 128 4.63 -10.83 -2.57
CA LEU A 128 5.94 -10.33 -2.17
C LEU A 128 6.92 -11.48 -1.88
N GLU A 129 6.48 -12.53 -1.18
CA GLU A 129 7.27 -13.74 -0.97
C GLU A 129 7.75 -14.35 -2.28
N ASN A 130 6.83 -14.56 -3.23
CA ASN A 130 7.17 -15.11 -4.54
C ASN A 130 8.13 -14.21 -5.31
N LEU A 131 7.93 -12.89 -5.27
CA LEU A 131 8.81 -11.92 -5.94
C LEU A 131 10.21 -11.90 -5.32
N LEU A 132 10.32 -12.01 -4.01
CA LEU A 132 11.61 -12.03 -3.32
C LEU A 132 12.43 -13.27 -3.69
N TYR A 133 11.80 -14.45 -3.86
CA TYR A 133 12.49 -15.65 -4.35
C TYR A 133 12.96 -15.55 -5.81
N LEU A 134 12.44 -14.60 -6.59
CA LEU A 134 12.94 -14.29 -7.94
C LEU A 134 14.11 -13.30 -7.92
N VAL A 135 14.39 -12.65 -6.80
CA VAL A 135 15.49 -11.69 -6.69
C VAL A 135 16.83 -12.45 -6.69
N ASP A 136 17.76 -12.01 -7.53
CA ASP A 136 19.10 -12.57 -7.61
C ASP A 136 19.79 -12.54 -6.23
N GLY A 137 20.31 -13.69 -5.81
CA GLY A 137 20.95 -13.86 -4.52
C GLY A 137 20.01 -14.14 -3.34
N CYS A 138 18.68 -14.02 -3.48
CA CYS A 138 17.72 -14.40 -2.44
C CYS A 138 17.52 -15.92 -2.41
N ASN A 139 17.54 -16.51 -1.20
CA ASN A 139 17.31 -17.92 -0.95
C ASN A 139 16.71 -18.13 0.45
N GLU A 140 16.36 -19.36 0.81
CA GLU A 140 15.73 -19.67 2.11
C GLU A 140 16.53 -19.18 3.32
N SER A 141 17.86 -19.17 3.26
CA SER A 141 18.71 -18.77 4.39
C SER A 141 18.76 -17.26 4.62
N ASN A 142 18.53 -16.46 3.57
CA ASN A 142 18.61 -14.99 3.63
C ASN A 142 17.30 -14.27 3.31
N PHE A 143 16.23 -15.00 2.96
CA PHE A 143 14.91 -14.47 2.61
C PHE A 143 14.40 -13.40 3.60
N HIS A 144 14.55 -13.66 4.90
CA HIS A 144 14.07 -12.76 5.93
C HIS A 144 14.77 -11.38 5.89
N TYR A 145 16.06 -11.35 5.55
CA TYR A 145 16.82 -10.12 5.39
C TYR A 145 16.34 -9.32 4.17
N TYR A 146 16.09 -10.02 3.04
CA TYR A 146 15.51 -9.37 1.85
C TYR A 146 14.12 -8.82 2.13
N GLN A 147 13.28 -9.55 2.84
CA GLN A 147 11.95 -9.08 3.23
C GLN A 147 12.03 -7.82 4.12
N MET A 148 12.90 -7.82 5.11
CA MET A 148 13.12 -6.64 5.96
C MET A 148 13.66 -5.45 5.17
N LEU A 149 14.63 -5.67 4.30
CA LEU A 149 15.23 -4.64 3.46
C LEU A 149 14.18 -3.99 2.55
N VAL A 150 13.45 -4.79 1.78
CA VAL A 150 12.41 -4.31 0.86
C VAL A 150 11.32 -3.56 1.62
N THR A 151 10.81 -4.13 2.71
CA THR A 151 9.77 -3.48 3.53
C THR A 151 10.24 -2.13 4.07
N SER A 152 11.49 -2.04 4.56
CA SER A 152 12.06 -0.80 5.08
C SER A 152 12.23 0.24 3.98
N LEU A 153 12.86 -0.12 2.86
CA LEU A 153 13.12 0.81 1.77
C LEU A 153 11.84 1.34 1.13
N VAL A 154 10.83 0.49 0.99
CA VAL A 154 9.53 0.90 0.44
C VAL A 154 8.74 1.77 1.42
N SER A 155 8.88 1.58 2.73
CA SER A 155 8.11 2.32 3.75
C SER A 155 8.69 3.70 4.10
N GLN A 156 10.01 3.88 4.04
CA GLN A 156 10.69 5.10 4.48
C GLN A 156 10.20 6.39 3.80
N PRO A 157 9.95 6.45 2.48
CA PRO A 157 9.44 7.65 1.82
C PRO A 157 8.15 8.19 2.45
N TYR A 158 7.24 7.28 2.79
CA TYR A 158 5.93 7.63 3.36
C TYR A 158 6.03 8.07 4.82
N LEU A 159 6.95 7.46 5.57
CA LEU A 159 7.27 7.87 6.94
C LEU A 159 7.84 9.28 6.98
N ALA A 160 8.80 9.57 6.13
CA ALA A 160 9.45 10.87 6.02
C ALA A 160 8.44 11.98 5.65
N ASN A 161 7.64 11.77 4.61
CA ASN A 161 6.62 12.72 4.18
C ASN A 161 5.59 13.03 5.29
N ARG A 162 5.16 12.02 6.06
CA ARG A 162 4.22 12.22 7.16
C ARG A 162 4.84 13.02 8.30
N GLN A 163 6.10 12.76 8.64
CA GLN A 163 6.81 13.47 9.69
C GLN A 163 7.02 14.94 9.33
N GLN A 164 7.30 15.24 8.07
CA GLN A 164 7.41 16.61 7.56
C GLN A 164 6.08 17.37 7.60
N GLN A 165 4.98 16.75 7.21
CA GLN A 165 3.64 17.34 7.32
C GLN A 165 3.27 17.68 8.77
N TYR A 166 3.70 16.85 9.72
CA TYR A 166 3.45 17.07 11.16
C TYR A 166 4.29 18.21 11.73
N ASN A 167 5.53 18.37 11.25
CA ASN A 167 6.48 19.37 11.76
C ASN A 167 6.44 20.71 11.01
N ASN A 168 5.55 20.89 10.01
CA ASN A 168 5.55 22.05 9.09
C ASN A 168 6.94 22.32 8.47
N ASP A 169 7.73 21.26 8.27
CA ASP A 169 9.07 21.35 7.70
C ASP A 169 8.97 21.47 6.17
N SER A 170 9.54 22.57 5.64
CA SER A 170 9.53 22.85 4.20
C SER A 170 10.62 22.09 3.42
N SER A 171 11.47 21.30 4.08
CA SER A 171 12.40 20.40 3.40
C SER A 171 11.64 19.20 2.84
N ALA A 172 11.04 19.38 1.67
CA ALA A 172 10.26 18.33 1.03
C ALA A 172 11.10 17.09 0.78
N PHE A 173 10.69 15.94 1.31
CA PHE A 173 11.24 14.65 0.90
C PHE A 173 11.10 14.50 -0.61
N ASN A 174 12.22 14.35 -1.29
CA ASN A 174 12.25 14.19 -2.74
C ASN A 174 12.32 12.70 -3.09
N LEU A 175 11.20 12.14 -3.50
CA LEU A 175 11.10 10.73 -3.84
C LEU A 175 11.99 10.35 -5.04
N MET A 176 12.11 11.23 -6.05
CA MET A 176 13.00 10.99 -7.20
C MET A 176 14.45 10.87 -6.73
N GLN A 177 14.91 11.77 -5.86
CA GLN A 177 16.24 11.71 -5.29
C GLN A 177 16.44 10.45 -4.43
N TYR A 178 15.40 10.01 -3.70
CA TYR A 178 15.44 8.76 -2.94
C TYR A 178 15.59 7.54 -3.85
N GLN A 179 14.84 7.49 -4.96
CA GLN A 179 14.96 6.43 -5.96
C GLN A 179 16.34 6.42 -6.63
N GLU A 180 16.92 7.60 -6.92
CA GLU A 180 18.28 7.72 -7.45
C GLU A 180 19.34 7.18 -6.47
N VAL A 181 19.18 7.48 -5.18
CA VAL A 181 20.09 6.97 -4.13
C VAL A 181 19.98 5.45 -4.04
N ILE A 182 18.76 4.89 -3.98
CA ILE A 182 18.58 3.43 -4.00
C ILE A 182 19.21 2.83 -5.25
N ALA A 183 18.95 3.39 -6.41
CA ALA A 183 19.55 2.93 -7.67
C ALA A 183 21.08 2.94 -7.63
N SER A 184 21.70 3.93 -6.99
CA SER A 184 23.14 4.04 -6.87
C SER A 184 23.73 2.98 -5.94
N LEU A 185 23.05 2.66 -4.83
CA LEU A 185 23.51 1.65 -3.87
C LEU A 185 23.61 0.25 -4.50
N PHE A 186 22.74 -0.06 -5.46
CA PHE A 186 22.74 -1.37 -6.14
C PHE A 186 23.59 -1.41 -7.41
N LYS A 187 24.05 -0.25 -7.93
CA LYS A 187 24.95 -0.21 -9.09
C LYS A 187 26.40 -0.63 -8.76
N GLU A 188 26.80 -0.57 -7.49
CA GLU A 188 28.17 -0.90 -7.08
C GLU A 188 28.41 -2.40 -6.84
N GLU A 189 27.40 -3.23 -6.72
CA GLU A 189 27.56 -4.67 -6.51
C GLU A 189 28.27 -5.40 -7.68
N THR A 190 28.32 -4.82 -8.85
CA THR A 190 29.10 -5.35 -9.98
C THR A 190 30.62 -5.16 -9.84
N ARG A 191 31.12 -4.45 -8.81
CA ARG A 191 32.57 -4.18 -8.62
C ARG A 191 33.27 -5.11 -7.64
N PHE A 192 32.56 -5.93 -6.88
CA PHE A 192 33.16 -6.84 -5.88
C PHE A 192 33.08 -8.34 -6.25
N ALA A 193 32.82 -8.68 -7.49
CA ALA A 193 32.96 -10.04 -8.00
C ALA A 193 34.42 -10.29 -8.41
N TYR A 194 35.28 -10.58 -7.40
CA TYR A 194 36.56 -11.22 -7.58
C TYR A 194 36.72 -12.37 -6.58
#